data_87c2ede5cb24691afd7497f8a9bf3c54
#
_entry.id   87c2ede5cb24691afd7497f8a9bf3c54
#
_cell.length_a   1.000
_cell.length_b   1.000
_cell.length_c   1.000
_cell.angle_alpha   90.00
_cell.angle_beta   90.00
_cell.angle_gamma   90.00
#
_symmetry.space_group_name_H-M   'P 1'
#
loop_
_entity.id
_entity.type
_entity.pdbx_description
1 polymer ?
#
loop_
_entity_poly.entity_id
_entity_poly.type
_entity_poly.pdbx_seq_one_letter_code
_entity_poly.pdbx_strand_id
1 'polypeptide(L)'
;MARRRELLGMTALAGAGLYFLLPRHRAATAAQSTVFPVMHTDAEWRSLLSPAAYDVLRHEGTEIPFSSKLDFETRAGTYDCAGCDLPVFSSATKYDSHTGWPSFWQPLTNAVAETNDTSFGMARTEIHCVRCGGHLGHVFRDGPAPTGLRYCMNGVALTFKAT
;
A
#
# COMPACT_ATOMS: atom_id res chain seq x y z
N MET A 1 66.74 44.05 -48.60
CA MET A 1 66.27 42.65 -48.55
C MET A 1 65.00 42.60 -47.68
N ALA A 2 63.84 42.63 -48.28
CA ALA A 2 62.57 42.59 -47.55
C ALA A 2 61.70 41.41 -48.05
N ARG A 3 61.41 40.47 -47.20
CA ARG A 3 60.52 39.32 -47.51
C ARG A 3 59.08 39.70 -47.21
N ARG A 4 58.27 39.64 -48.25
CA ARG A 4 56.77 39.73 -48.14
C ARG A 4 56.28 38.47 -47.48
N ARG A 5 55.40 38.62 -46.45
CA ARG A 5 54.56 37.55 -45.88
C ARG A 5 53.17 37.73 -46.41
N GLU A 6 52.69 36.73 -47.14
CA GLU A 6 51.32 36.63 -47.59
C GLU A 6 50.46 36.14 -46.43
N LEU A 7 49.36 36.82 -46.15
CA LEU A 7 48.31 36.44 -45.19
C LEU A 7 47.22 35.69 -45.97
N LEU A 8 47.15 34.39 -45.74
CA LEU A 8 46.00 33.55 -46.19
C LEU A 8 44.81 33.79 -45.24
N GLY A 9 43.76 34.34 -45.78
CA GLY A 9 42.49 34.48 -45.08
C GLY A 9 41.74 33.15 -45.03
N MET A 10 41.48 32.62 -43.84
CA MET A 10 40.56 31.53 -43.63
C MET A 10 39.15 32.07 -43.37
N THR A 11 38.24 31.85 -44.31
CA THR A 11 36.78 32.08 -44.16
C THR A 11 36.18 30.92 -43.36
N ALA A 12 35.72 31.24 -42.15
CA ALA A 12 34.95 30.28 -41.33
C ALA A 12 33.50 30.31 -41.74
N LEU A 13 33.00 29.22 -42.29
CA LEU A 13 31.57 28.97 -42.54
C LEU A 13 30.91 28.57 -41.20
N ALA A 14 30.09 29.47 -40.68
CA ALA A 14 29.22 29.16 -39.52
C ALA A 14 28.01 28.35 -40.00
N GLY A 15 28.02 27.04 -39.73
CA GLY A 15 26.86 26.17 -39.92
C GLY A 15 25.89 26.35 -38.77
N ALA A 16 24.75 26.99 -39.02
CA ALA A 16 23.64 27.07 -38.08
C ALA A 16 22.91 25.69 -38.02
N GLY A 17 23.25 24.86 -37.03
CA GLY A 17 22.53 23.63 -36.75
C GLY A 17 21.18 23.91 -36.12
N LEU A 18 20.12 23.68 -36.90
CA LEU A 18 18.73 23.79 -36.44
C LEU A 18 18.42 22.55 -35.58
N TYR A 19 18.56 22.65 -34.25
CA TYR A 19 18.13 21.63 -33.32
C TYR A 19 16.60 21.57 -33.26
N PHE A 20 15.98 20.62 -33.94
CA PHE A 20 14.57 20.29 -33.78
C PHE A 20 14.38 19.68 -32.37
N LEU A 21 13.84 20.47 -31.45
CA LEU A 21 13.34 20.00 -30.16
C LEU A 21 12.04 19.22 -30.42
N LEU A 22 12.17 17.90 -30.63
CA LEU A 22 11.02 17.00 -30.63
C LEU A 22 10.44 16.95 -29.21
N PRO A 23 9.14 17.19 -29.02
CA PRO A 23 8.52 17.02 -27.71
C PRO A 23 8.62 15.56 -27.30
N ARG A 24 9.36 15.28 -26.22
CA ARG A 24 9.35 13.97 -25.58
C ARG A 24 7.97 13.78 -24.95
N HIS A 25 7.07 13.13 -25.66
CA HIS A 25 5.85 12.59 -25.06
C HIS A 25 6.28 11.59 -23.98
N ARG A 26 6.28 12.04 -22.71
CA ARG A 26 6.31 11.15 -21.58
C ARG A 26 5.02 10.33 -21.67
N ALA A 27 5.13 9.08 -22.09
CA ALA A 27 4.05 8.13 -21.93
C ALA A 27 3.73 8.09 -20.43
N ALA A 28 2.58 8.62 -20.05
CA ALA A 28 2.02 8.41 -18.72
C ALA A 28 1.76 6.92 -18.64
N THR A 29 2.56 6.22 -17.84
CA THR A 29 2.29 4.82 -17.47
C THR A 29 0.96 4.86 -16.74
N ALA A 30 -0.11 4.44 -17.41
CA ALA A 30 -1.41 4.26 -16.76
C ALA A 30 -1.17 3.28 -15.61
N ALA A 31 -1.41 3.72 -14.38
CA ALA A 31 -1.44 2.84 -13.24
C ALA A 31 -2.48 1.75 -13.58
N GLN A 32 -2.04 0.50 -13.64
CA GLN A 32 -2.94 -0.62 -13.84
C GLN A 32 -3.86 -0.64 -12.63
N SER A 33 -5.12 -0.27 -12.82
CA SER A 33 -6.13 -0.39 -11.78
C SER A 33 -6.28 -1.88 -11.48
N THR A 34 -5.83 -2.31 -10.32
CA THR A 34 -6.04 -3.68 -9.86
C THR A 34 -7.54 -3.88 -9.69
N VAL A 35 -8.14 -4.75 -10.51
CA VAL A 35 -9.56 -5.09 -10.42
C VAL A 35 -9.72 -6.16 -9.35
N PHE A 36 -10.40 -5.81 -8.26
CA PHE A 36 -10.72 -6.77 -7.19
C PHE A 36 -12.06 -7.46 -7.45
N PRO A 37 -12.25 -8.71 -6.98
CA PRO A 37 -13.52 -9.45 -7.14
C PRO A 37 -14.75 -8.75 -6.56
N VAL A 38 -14.58 -7.96 -5.49
CA VAL A 38 -15.63 -7.13 -4.88
C VAL A 38 -15.27 -5.67 -5.06
N MET A 39 -16.08 -4.96 -5.80
CA MET A 39 -15.95 -3.53 -6.06
C MET A 39 -17.29 -2.84 -5.84
N HIS A 40 -17.24 -1.69 -5.18
CA HIS A 40 -18.38 -0.80 -4.97
C HIS A 40 -17.97 0.62 -5.33
N THR A 41 -18.94 1.45 -5.64
CA THR A 41 -18.73 2.89 -5.76
C THR A 41 -18.40 3.49 -4.39
N ASP A 42 -17.82 4.68 -4.36
CA ASP A 42 -17.52 5.39 -3.12
C ASP A 42 -18.77 5.58 -2.25
N ALA A 43 -19.90 5.93 -2.85
CA ALA A 43 -21.17 6.10 -2.15
C ALA A 43 -21.68 4.79 -1.52
N GLU A 44 -21.53 3.67 -2.21
CA GLU A 44 -21.90 2.35 -1.69
C GLU A 44 -20.99 1.96 -0.52
N TRP A 45 -19.66 2.14 -0.63
CA TRP A 45 -18.74 1.88 0.48
C TRP A 45 -19.10 2.68 1.73
N ARG A 46 -19.46 3.97 1.57
CA ARG A 46 -19.89 4.83 2.68
C ARG A 46 -21.20 4.35 3.32
N SER A 47 -22.07 3.70 2.56
CA SER A 47 -23.33 3.16 3.09
C SER A 47 -23.16 1.81 3.78
N LEU A 48 -22.18 1.01 3.37
CA LEU A 48 -21.90 -0.33 3.89
C LEU A 48 -21.04 -0.32 5.15
N LEU A 49 -20.15 0.65 5.27
CA LEU A 49 -19.12 0.72 6.31
C LEU A 49 -19.43 1.81 7.34
N SER A 50 -19.01 1.60 8.59
CA SER A 50 -18.95 2.71 9.53
C SER A 50 -17.93 3.76 9.04
N PRO A 51 -18.07 5.04 9.42
CA PRO A 51 -17.10 6.07 9.01
C PRO A 51 -15.64 5.70 9.31
N ALA A 52 -15.37 5.09 10.46
CA ALA A 52 -14.02 4.66 10.84
C ALA A 52 -13.51 3.50 9.98
N ALA A 53 -14.37 2.48 9.71
CA ALA A 53 -14.01 1.37 8.83
C ALA A 53 -13.81 1.84 7.38
N TYR A 54 -14.62 2.79 6.91
CA TYR A 54 -14.48 3.38 5.58
C TYR A 54 -13.14 4.12 5.46
N ASP A 55 -12.79 4.95 6.43
CA ASP A 55 -11.52 5.70 6.43
C ASP A 55 -10.31 4.75 6.36
N VAL A 56 -10.32 3.70 7.18
CA VAL A 56 -9.24 2.70 7.18
C VAL A 56 -9.23 1.89 5.88
N LEU A 57 -10.33 1.25 5.52
CA LEU A 57 -10.37 0.31 4.38
C LEU A 57 -10.20 0.99 3.02
N ARG A 58 -10.59 2.27 2.87
CA ARG A 58 -10.64 2.96 1.56
C ARG A 58 -9.70 4.15 1.45
N HIS A 59 -9.17 4.67 2.57
CA HIS A 59 -8.25 5.80 2.60
C HIS A 59 -6.93 5.50 3.33
N GLU A 60 -6.65 4.20 3.63
CA GLU A 60 -5.42 3.78 4.32
C GLU A 60 -5.23 4.46 5.69
N GLY A 61 -6.36 4.80 6.35
CA GLY A 61 -6.35 5.37 7.69
C GLY A 61 -5.79 4.40 8.73
N THR A 62 -5.55 4.90 9.92
CA THR A 62 -5.13 4.10 11.07
C THR A 62 -6.01 4.44 12.27
N GLU A 63 -6.59 3.43 12.90
CA GLU A 63 -7.37 3.62 14.13
C GLU A 63 -6.47 4.01 15.31
N ILE A 64 -7.07 4.60 16.34
CA ILE A 64 -6.35 4.95 17.58
C ILE A 64 -5.91 3.65 18.27
N PRO A 65 -4.66 3.54 18.77
CA PRO A 65 -4.20 2.37 19.49
C PRO A 65 -5.09 2.09 20.73
N PHE A 66 -5.33 0.82 21.01
CA PHE A 66 -6.18 0.33 22.12
C PHE A 66 -7.67 0.70 22.00
N SER A 67 -8.13 1.23 20.86
CA SER A 67 -9.54 1.62 20.66
C SER A 67 -10.43 0.46 20.24
N SER A 68 -9.88 -0.57 19.61
CA SER A 68 -10.65 -1.71 19.15
C SER A 68 -10.83 -2.79 20.23
N LYS A 69 -12.07 -3.27 20.39
CA LYS A 69 -12.34 -4.44 21.24
C LYS A 69 -11.68 -5.71 20.72
N LEU A 70 -11.36 -5.77 19.41
CA LEU A 70 -10.72 -6.93 18.81
C LEU A 70 -9.24 -7.08 19.21
N ASP A 71 -8.61 -6.03 19.74
CA ASP A 71 -7.29 -6.12 20.34
C ASP A 71 -7.31 -7.09 21.54
N PHE A 72 -8.38 -7.04 22.33
CA PHE A 72 -8.58 -7.84 23.54
C PHE A 72 -9.41 -9.12 23.32
N GLU A 73 -9.80 -9.44 22.08
CA GLU A 73 -10.60 -10.63 21.77
C GLU A 73 -9.72 -11.89 21.87
N THR A 74 -10.15 -12.85 22.70
CA THR A 74 -9.39 -14.08 23.01
C THR A 74 -10.13 -15.37 22.66
N ARG A 75 -11.41 -15.28 22.23
CA ARG A 75 -12.18 -16.46 21.85
C ARG A 75 -11.66 -17.10 20.58
N ALA A 76 -11.93 -18.41 20.41
CA ALA A 76 -11.69 -19.10 19.15
C ALA A 76 -12.62 -18.56 18.04
N GLY A 77 -12.05 -18.35 16.85
CA GLY A 77 -12.83 -17.84 15.73
C GLY A 77 -11.97 -17.30 14.59
N THR A 78 -12.65 -16.63 13.63
CA THR A 78 -12.01 -15.97 12.49
C THR A 78 -12.20 -14.46 12.57
N TYR A 79 -11.22 -13.76 12.00
CA TYR A 79 -11.26 -12.32 11.76
C TYR A 79 -11.47 -12.13 10.27
N ASP A 80 -12.59 -11.55 9.91
CA ASP A 80 -13.01 -11.37 8.53
C ASP A 80 -12.85 -9.90 8.12
N CYS A 81 -12.58 -9.64 6.84
CA CYS A 81 -12.53 -8.28 6.30
C CYS A 81 -13.89 -7.60 6.43
N ALA A 82 -13.95 -6.47 7.13
CA ALA A 82 -15.20 -5.72 7.33
C ALA A 82 -15.81 -5.19 6.02
N GLY A 83 -15.01 -5.11 4.93
CA GLY A 83 -15.50 -4.66 3.63
C GLY A 83 -16.17 -5.75 2.78
N CYS A 84 -15.85 -7.04 2.99
CA CYS A 84 -16.34 -8.08 2.09
C CYS A 84 -16.52 -9.46 2.72
N ASP A 85 -16.44 -9.57 4.03
CA ASP A 85 -16.60 -10.81 4.80
C ASP A 85 -15.64 -11.96 4.40
N LEU A 86 -14.50 -11.65 3.76
CA LEU A 86 -13.46 -12.65 3.55
C LEU A 86 -12.76 -12.96 4.87
N PRO A 87 -12.72 -14.21 5.34
CA PRO A 87 -11.85 -14.58 6.47
C PRO A 87 -10.38 -14.30 6.12
N VAL A 88 -9.71 -13.47 6.94
CA VAL A 88 -8.33 -13.02 6.66
C VAL A 88 -7.34 -13.50 7.72
N PHE A 89 -7.77 -13.67 8.97
CA PHE A 89 -6.93 -14.20 10.05
C PHE A 89 -7.70 -15.18 10.92
N SER A 90 -6.95 -16.06 11.62
CA SER A 90 -7.48 -16.98 12.63
C SER A 90 -7.06 -16.54 14.02
N SER A 91 -7.92 -16.76 15.02
CA SER A 91 -7.56 -16.58 16.42
C SER A 91 -6.36 -17.45 16.86
N ALA A 92 -6.11 -18.58 16.17
CA ALA A 92 -4.96 -19.45 16.44
C ALA A 92 -3.61 -18.76 16.15
N THR A 93 -3.59 -17.70 15.33
CA THR A 93 -2.37 -16.95 15.01
C THR A 93 -2.32 -15.58 15.70
N LYS A 94 -3.37 -15.23 16.46
CA LYS A 94 -3.43 -13.98 17.22
C LYS A 94 -2.56 -14.03 18.46
N TYR A 95 -1.92 -12.91 18.77
CA TYR A 95 -1.18 -12.73 20.02
C TYR A 95 -1.25 -11.26 20.48
N ASP A 96 -0.94 -11.02 21.75
CA ASP A 96 -0.82 -9.67 22.28
C ASP A 96 0.57 -9.11 21.97
N SER A 97 0.63 -8.14 21.08
CA SER A 97 1.86 -7.44 20.70
C SER A 97 2.16 -6.23 21.59
N HIS A 98 1.25 -5.86 22.50
CA HIS A 98 1.30 -4.63 23.32
C HIS A 98 1.38 -3.33 22.53
N THR A 99 1.06 -3.35 21.22
CA THR A 99 1.10 -2.16 20.36
C THR A 99 -0.23 -1.42 20.32
N GLY A 100 -1.33 -2.05 20.75
CA GLY A 100 -2.67 -1.46 20.77
C GLY A 100 -3.50 -1.75 19.53
N TRP A 101 -3.07 -2.70 18.71
CA TRP A 101 -3.80 -3.18 17.54
C TRP A 101 -3.82 -4.71 17.51
N PRO A 102 -4.93 -5.33 17.02
CA PRO A 102 -4.98 -6.77 16.79
C PRO A 102 -3.78 -7.26 15.99
N SER A 103 -3.01 -8.18 16.54
CA SER A 103 -1.76 -8.64 15.93
C SER A 103 -1.78 -10.15 15.72
N PHE A 104 -1.26 -10.57 14.54
CA PHE A 104 -1.22 -11.96 14.12
C PHE A 104 0.19 -12.28 13.58
N TRP A 105 0.65 -13.52 13.78
CA TRP A 105 1.93 -13.93 13.22
C TRP A 105 1.81 -14.53 11.81
N GLN A 106 0.57 -14.84 11.34
CA GLN A 106 0.30 -15.35 10.00
C GLN A 106 -1.16 -15.06 9.59
N PRO A 107 -1.44 -14.70 8.33
CA PRO A 107 -2.79 -14.63 7.78
C PRO A 107 -3.28 -16.01 7.35
N LEU A 108 -4.56 -16.12 6.99
CA LEU A 108 -5.10 -17.27 6.28
C LEU A 108 -4.54 -17.32 4.85
N THR A 109 -4.41 -18.53 4.30
CA THR A 109 -3.83 -18.75 2.96
C THR A 109 -4.57 -17.98 1.89
N ASN A 110 -3.85 -17.22 1.06
CA ASN A 110 -4.38 -16.43 -0.06
C ASN A 110 -5.48 -15.42 0.34
N ALA A 111 -5.48 -14.94 1.58
CA ALA A 111 -6.52 -14.03 2.06
C ALA A 111 -6.11 -12.55 2.02
N VAL A 112 -4.81 -12.29 2.05
CA VAL A 112 -4.24 -10.93 2.00
C VAL A 112 -3.16 -10.83 0.95
N ALA A 113 -2.91 -9.60 0.49
CA ALA A 113 -1.80 -9.26 -0.38
C ALA A 113 -1.00 -8.09 0.20
N GLU A 114 0.20 -7.88 -0.33
CA GLU A 114 1.18 -6.91 0.15
C GLU A 114 1.45 -5.84 -0.90
N THR A 115 1.60 -4.59 -0.46
CA THR A 115 2.04 -3.47 -1.29
C THR A 115 3.10 -2.66 -0.55
N ASN A 116 4.08 -2.13 -1.28
CA ASN A 116 5.06 -1.21 -0.69
C ASN A 116 4.39 0.12 -0.38
N ASP A 117 4.41 0.52 0.89
CA ASP A 117 3.94 1.81 1.37
C ASP A 117 5.15 2.69 1.69
N THR A 118 5.26 3.82 0.97
CA THR A 118 6.31 4.83 1.18
C THR A 118 5.75 6.14 1.73
N SER A 119 4.51 6.14 2.19
CA SER A 119 3.88 7.32 2.79
C SER A 119 4.64 7.78 4.05
N PHE A 120 4.48 9.04 4.40
CA PHE A 120 5.11 9.67 5.57
C PHE A 120 6.64 9.52 5.67
N GLY A 121 7.34 9.26 4.52
CA GLY A 121 8.79 9.08 4.49
C GLY A 121 9.29 7.78 5.14
N MET A 122 8.42 6.82 5.39
CA MET A 122 8.74 5.48 5.91
C MET A 122 8.59 4.43 4.80
N ALA A 123 9.46 3.42 4.80
CA ALA A 123 9.29 2.25 3.96
C ALA A 123 8.61 1.15 4.80
N ARG A 124 7.35 0.86 4.50
CA ARG A 124 6.55 -0.17 5.18
C ARG A 124 5.95 -1.12 4.14
N THR A 125 5.45 -2.26 4.60
CA THR A 125 4.66 -3.18 3.77
C THR A 125 3.20 -3.13 4.23
N GLU A 126 2.35 -2.57 3.37
CA GLU A 126 0.91 -2.55 3.55
C GLU A 126 0.33 -3.96 3.37
N ILE A 127 -0.70 -4.27 4.13
CA ILE A 127 -1.53 -5.47 4.00
C ILE A 127 -2.94 -5.08 3.62
N HIS A 128 -3.44 -5.64 2.51
CA HIS A 128 -4.82 -5.42 2.05
C HIS A 128 -5.53 -6.74 1.72
N CYS A 129 -6.85 -6.69 1.74
CA CYS A 129 -7.71 -7.83 1.43
C CYS A 129 -7.64 -8.18 -0.07
N VAL A 130 -7.37 -9.45 -0.43
CA VAL A 130 -7.31 -9.86 -1.85
C VAL A 130 -8.65 -9.79 -2.56
N ARG A 131 -9.80 -9.79 -1.83
CA ARG A 131 -11.14 -9.79 -2.43
C ARG A 131 -11.66 -8.40 -2.75
N CYS A 132 -11.43 -7.40 -1.90
CA CYS A 132 -11.97 -6.05 -2.09
C CYS A 132 -10.91 -4.95 -2.15
N GLY A 133 -9.63 -5.29 -1.97
CA GLY A 133 -8.53 -4.31 -1.93
C GLY A 133 -8.56 -3.38 -0.73
N GLY A 134 -9.37 -3.68 0.29
CA GLY A 134 -9.46 -2.85 1.49
C GLY A 134 -8.18 -2.92 2.31
N HIS A 135 -7.65 -1.76 2.70
CA HIS A 135 -6.50 -1.66 3.60
C HIS A 135 -6.83 -2.28 4.96
N LEU A 136 -5.96 -3.16 5.45
CA LEU A 136 -6.14 -3.82 6.74
C LEU A 136 -5.13 -3.32 7.78
N GLY A 137 -3.92 -3.00 7.37
CA GLY A 137 -2.82 -2.61 8.23
C GLY A 137 -1.47 -2.82 7.59
N HIS A 138 -0.46 -3.16 8.38
CA HIS A 138 0.92 -3.35 7.92
C HIS A 138 1.55 -4.60 8.53
N VAL A 139 2.55 -5.16 7.86
CA VAL A 139 3.37 -6.25 8.39
C VAL A 139 4.77 -5.74 8.75
N PHE A 140 5.27 -6.24 9.89
CA PHE A 140 6.58 -5.92 10.45
C PHE A 140 7.38 -7.21 10.71
N ARG A 141 8.71 -7.10 10.83
CA ARG A 141 9.64 -8.22 11.06
C ARG A 141 10.07 -8.32 12.53
N ASP A 142 9.17 -8.02 13.43
CA ASP A 142 9.37 -8.01 14.89
C ASP A 142 8.35 -8.91 15.62
N GLY A 143 7.77 -9.86 14.90
CA GLY A 143 6.80 -10.81 15.44
C GLY A 143 7.44 -12.05 16.09
N PRO A 144 6.61 -12.91 16.69
CA PRO A 144 7.07 -14.13 17.34
C PRO A 144 7.38 -15.25 16.33
N ALA A 145 8.03 -16.33 16.81
CA ALA A 145 8.09 -17.58 16.07
C ALA A 145 6.65 -18.10 15.81
N PRO A 146 6.41 -18.86 14.72
CA PRO A 146 7.40 -19.43 13.80
C PRO A 146 7.83 -18.51 12.65
N THR A 147 7.11 -17.41 12.37
CA THR A 147 7.35 -16.59 11.17
C THR A 147 8.29 -15.41 11.40
N GLY A 148 8.37 -14.90 12.63
CA GLY A 148 9.05 -13.65 12.93
C GLY A 148 8.28 -12.41 12.40
N LEU A 149 7.04 -12.58 11.91
CA LEU A 149 6.22 -11.52 11.35
C LEU A 149 5.14 -11.08 12.34
N ARG A 150 4.85 -9.78 12.33
CA ARG A 150 3.72 -9.18 13.02
C ARG A 150 2.82 -8.48 12.02
N TYR A 151 1.69 -9.09 11.75
CA TYR A 151 0.58 -8.47 11.01
C TYR A 151 -0.21 -7.60 11.98
N CYS A 152 0.04 -6.30 11.96
CA CYS A 152 -0.58 -5.30 12.83
C CYS A 152 -1.79 -4.71 12.10
N MET A 153 -2.99 -5.13 12.50
CA MET A 153 -4.21 -4.86 11.76
C MET A 153 -5.11 -3.86 12.49
N ASN A 154 -5.76 -2.97 11.73
CA ASN A 154 -6.79 -2.10 12.29
C ASN A 154 -8.02 -2.94 12.65
N GLY A 155 -8.45 -2.91 13.90
CA GLY A 155 -9.61 -3.68 14.34
C GLY A 155 -10.92 -3.22 13.69
N VAL A 156 -11.06 -1.93 13.34
CA VAL A 156 -12.24 -1.42 12.61
C VAL A 156 -12.32 -1.94 11.16
N ALA A 157 -11.20 -2.42 10.59
CA ALA A 157 -11.17 -3.08 9.29
C ALA A 157 -11.57 -4.56 9.35
N LEU A 158 -11.82 -5.10 10.55
CA LEU A 158 -12.12 -6.50 10.79
C LEU A 158 -13.47 -6.66 11.49
N THR A 159 -14.09 -7.82 11.26
CA THR A 159 -15.19 -8.36 12.07
C THR A 159 -14.76 -9.69 12.66
N PHE A 160 -15.29 -10.07 13.83
CA PHE A 160 -14.96 -11.34 14.48
C PHE A 160 -16.16 -12.30 14.44
N LYS A 161 -15.91 -13.54 14.02
CA LYS A 161 -16.88 -14.64 14.05
C LYS A 161 -16.35 -15.75 14.96
N ALA A 162 -17.02 -15.95 16.09
CA ALA A 162 -16.70 -17.05 16.99
C ALA A 162 -17.05 -18.41 16.35
N THR A 163 -16.24 -19.44 16.62
CA THR A 163 -16.50 -20.83 16.23
C THR A 163 -17.19 -21.59 17.33
#